data_a2c9ec240394f855d8d52ed15c4e3755
#
_entry.id   a2c9ec240394f855d8d52ed15c4e3755
#
_cell.length_a   1.000
_cell.length_b   1.000
_cell.length_c   1.000
_cell.angle_alpha   90.00
_cell.angle_beta   90.00
_cell.angle_gamma   90.00
#
_symmetry.space_group_name_H-M   'P 1'
#
loop_
_entity.id
_entity.type
_entity.pdbx_description
1 polymer ?
#
loop_
_entity_poly.entity_id
_entity_poly.type
_entity_poly.pdbx_seq_one_letter_code
_entity_poly.pdbx_strand_id
1 'polypeptide(L)'
;MSQITRIVLAGIGGYGANYVKSLINREQRGDPLRLVALVDPAAERSPVYNLVADRPCFSDLAICLESYPADLVLISSPIQHHMEQISIALAHGAHVLCEKPMCATLNEALLLIGRQQQAGKQVGIGYQWSYSPAILRAKADVLAGRYGVPQVLRTRVYWPRNQAYFDRNSWAGHLYSQDGRPVFDSVLNNATAHYLHNMLFFLGQTLNESAVPEKIESRLLRAYDIETFDTALLRMEKNSTTGPVTLALAVSHSPDRTVDPDLDYLYSKGRLTTQDGRLLGYLAADAGQQSGKDACEEIDYGPIIGSDHVAEKMDALLDAVRRGMRPVCDLLTASAQTAVVTAVHQQSETLVLQPPQYQLVQNDEGTWRVVAGLADLMDRFIATLELPASLADALHDQQSGQKA
;
A
#
# COMPACT_ATOMS: atom_id res chain seq x y z
N MET A 1 -8.47 -30.43 20.66
CA MET A 1 -7.33 -29.48 20.66
C MET A 1 -7.29 -28.87 19.29
N SER A 2 -7.25 -27.55 19.15
CA SER A 2 -7.09 -26.89 17.86
C SER A 2 -5.70 -27.25 17.28
N GLN A 3 -5.65 -27.59 16.00
CA GLN A 3 -4.39 -27.88 15.31
C GLN A 3 -3.49 -26.66 15.36
N ILE A 4 -2.22 -26.84 15.76
CA ILE A 4 -1.24 -25.76 15.80
C ILE A 4 -0.86 -25.38 14.36
N THR A 5 -0.99 -24.12 13.98
CA THR A 5 -0.57 -23.58 12.69
C THR A 5 0.95 -23.41 12.68
N ARG A 6 1.64 -24.14 11.82
CA ARG A 6 3.10 -24.05 11.64
C ARG A 6 3.40 -22.91 10.68
N ILE A 7 4.25 -21.97 11.10
CA ILE A 7 4.57 -20.76 10.37
C ILE A 7 6.07 -20.75 10.02
N VAL A 8 6.38 -20.44 8.78
CA VAL A 8 7.71 -20.03 8.32
C VAL A 8 7.68 -18.54 7.99
N LEU A 9 8.68 -17.79 8.43
CA LEU A 9 8.81 -16.34 8.16
C LEU A 9 10.03 -16.09 7.28
N ALA A 10 9.82 -15.53 6.10
CA ALA A 10 10.85 -15.06 5.18
C ALA A 10 11.03 -13.55 5.31
N GLY A 11 12.27 -13.12 5.68
CA GLY A 11 12.62 -11.74 5.98
C GLY A 11 12.28 -11.33 7.42
N ILE A 12 13.30 -11.21 8.27
CA ILE A 12 13.16 -10.80 9.67
C ILE A 12 13.75 -9.40 9.95
N GLY A 13 14.33 -8.77 8.91
CA GLY A 13 14.77 -7.37 8.95
C GLY A 13 13.61 -6.39 8.71
N GLY A 14 13.86 -5.09 8.91
CA GLY A 14 12.90 -4.05 8.60
C GLY A 14 11.50 -4.32 9.18
N TYR A 15 10.49 -4.35 8.31
CA TYR A 15 9.10 -4.59 8.73
C TYR A 15 8.89 -6.01 9.26
N GLY A 16 9.69 -7.00 8.82
CA GLY A 16 9.63 -8.39 9.29
C GLY A 16 9.88 -8.53 10.80
N ALA A 17 10.60 -7.59 11.41
CA ALA A 17 10.80 -7.54 12.85
C ALA A 17 9.47 -7.42 13.63
N ASN A 18 8.44 -6.79 13.06
CA ASN A 18 7.12 -6.70 13.69
C ASN A 18 6.41 -8.07 13.68
N TYR A 19 6.59 -8.87 12.62
CA TYR A 19 6.08 -10.24 12.59
C TYR A 19 6.75 -11.11 13.64
N VAL A 20 8.09 -11.03 13.80
CA VAL A 20 8.81 -11.74 14.86
C VAL A 20 8.23 -11.42 16.23
N LYS A 21 8.11 -10.12 16.56
CA LYS A 21 7.57 -9.68 17.86
C LYS A 21 6.14 -10.18 18.09
N SER A 22 5.28 -10.05 17.09
CA SER A 22 3.88 -10.51 17.18
C SER A 22 3.80 -12.02 17.38
N LEU A 23 4.56 -12.81 16.61
CA LEU A 23 4.56 -14.28 16.70
C LEU A 23 5.06 -14.76 18.07
N ILE A 24 6.18 -14.24 18.57
CA ILE A 24 6.73 -14.63 19.88
C ILE A 24 5.73 -14.29 20.99
N ASN A 25 5.13 -13.10 20.98
CA ASN A 25 4.10 -12.73 21.95
C ASN A 25 2.90 -13.68 21.92
N ARG A 26 2.47 -14.11 20.74
CA ARG A 26 1.34 -15.02 20.56
C ARG A 26 1.65 -16.44 21.00
N GLU A 27 2.86 -16.95 20.70
CA GLU A 27 3.32 -18.24 21.23
C GLU A 27 3.34 -18.24 22.77
N GLN A 28 3.85 -17.16 23.40
CA GLN A 28 3.90 -17.02 24.85
C GLN A 28 2.52 -16.97 25.49
N ARG A 29 1.50 -16.45 24.81
CA ARG A 29 0.09 -16.45 25.26
C ARG A 29 -0.59 -17.81 25.08
N GLY A 30 0.05 -18.75 24.37
CA GLY A 30 -0.51 -20.07 24.07
C GLY A 30 -1.46 -20.08 22.88
N ASP A 31 -1.37 -19.10 21.97
CA ASP A 31 -2.12 -19.11 20.72
C ASP A 31 -1.77 -20.37 19.91
N PRO A 32 -2.71 -20.97 19.15
CA PRO A 32 -2.48 -22.19 18.41
C PRO A 32 -1.68 -21.95 17.11
N LEU A 33 -0.51 -21.35 17.25
CA LEU A 33 0.43 -21.09 16.17
C LEU A 33 1.88 -21.29 16.65
N ARG A 34 2.78 -21.59 15.71
CA ARG A 34 4.20 -21.78 16.03
C ARG A 34 5.08 -21.34 14.86
N LEU A 35 6.05 -20.45 15.15
CA LEU A 35 7.14 -20.11 14.25
C LEU A 35 8.14 -21.30 14.23
N VAL A 36 8.15 -22.08 13.17
CA VAL A 36 8.95 -23.31 13.08
C VAL A 36 10.32 -23.08 12.47
N ALA A 37 10.46 -22.11 11.56
CA ALA A 37 11.74 -21.76 10.96
C ALA A 37 11.70 -20.34 10.36
N LEU A 38 12.88 -19.83 10.04
CA LEU A 38 13.13 -18.51 9.45
C LEU A 38 13.85 -18.67 8.11
N VAL A 39 13.64 -17.70 7.22
CA VAL A 39 14.40 -17.59 5.98
C VAL A 39 14.91 -16.15 5.85
N ASP A 40 16.19 -15.93 6.10
CA ASP A 40 16.84 -14.63 5.94
C ASP A 40 18.36 -14.85 5.84
N PRO A 41 19.00 -14.56 4.68
CA PRO A 41 20.45 -14.74 4.51
C PRO A 41 21.29 -13.82 5.40
N ALA A 42 20.69 -12.80 6.01
CA ALA A 42 21.34 -11.83 6.89
C ALA A 42 20.67 -11.74 8.27
N ALA A 43 20.05 -12.83 8.74
CA ALA A 43 19.26 -12.89 9.97
C ALA A 43 19.96 -12.28 11.19
N GLU A 44 21.26 -12.53 11.35
CA GLU A 44 22.07 -12.03 12.47
C GLU A 44 22.15 -10.49 12.54
N ARG A 45 21.89 -9.81 11.40
CA ARG A 45 21.86 -8.34 11.34
C ARG A 45 20.52 -7.76 11.80
N SER A 46 19.50 -8.60 11.97
CA SER A 46 18.18 -8.13 12.41
C SER A 46 18.22 -7.72 13.88
N PRO A 47 17.60 -6.58 14.23
CA PRO A 47 17.53 -6.13 15.64
C PRO A 47 16.71 -7.06 16.52
N VAL A 48 15.97 -8.01 15.95
CA VAL A 48 15.14 -8.99 16.67
C VAL A 48 15.70 -10.41 16.63
N TYR A 49 16.89 -10.61 16.05
CA TYR A 49 17.49 -11.94 15.90
C TYR A 49 17.55 -12.70 17.23
N ASN A 50 17.96 -12.04 18.30
CA ASN A 50 18.07 -12.66 19.64
C ASN A 50 16.74 -13.24 20.17
N LEU A 51 15.58 -12.78 19.68
CA LEU A 51 14.28 -13.34 20.08
C LEU A 51 13.97 -14.68 19.42
N VAL A 52 14.70 -15.04 18.38
CA VAL A 52 14.46 -16.21 17.51
C VAL A 52 15.75 -16.97 17.16
N ALA A 53 16.85 -16.71 17.87
CA ALA A 53 18.15 -17.34 17.62
C ALA A 53 18.15 -18.87 17.90
N ASP A 54 17.15 -19.35 18.62
CA ASP A 54 16.89 -20.78 18.87
C ASP A 54 16.15 -21.47 17.71
N ARG A 55 15.66 -20.70 16.73
CA ARG A 55 14.91 -21.24 15.59
C ARG A 55 15.84 -21.57 14.42
N PRO A 56 15.56 -22.65 13.68
CA PRO A 56 16.26 -22.96 12.43
C PRO A 56 16.15 -21.78 11.46
N CYS A 57 17.28 -21.36 10.90
CA CYS A 57 17.34 -20.25 9.94
C CYS A 57 18.02 -20.71 8.64
N PHE A 58 17.40 -20.38 7.51
CA PHE A 58 17.82 -20.77 6.17
C PHE A 58 18.05 -19.52 5.31
N SER A 59 18.86 -19.65 4.27
CA SER A 59 19.03 -18.63 3.23
C SER A 59 18.06 -18.81 2.06
N ASP A 60 17.46 -19.98 1.94
CA ASP A 60 16.57 -20.38 0.83
C ASP A 60 15.26 -20.93 1.35
N LEU A 61 14.13 -20.48 0.76
CA LEU A 61 12.79 -20.85 1.21
C LEU A 61 12.42 -22.28 0.80
N ALA A 62 12.85 -22.76 -0.36
CA ALA A 62 12.54 -24.12 -0.80
C ALA A 62 13.20 -25.14 0.11
N ILE A 63 14.50 -24.97 0.37
CA ILE A 63 15.26 -25.82 1.31
C ILE A 63 14.65 -25.78 2.71
N CYS A 64 14.21 -24.60 3.15
CA CYS A 64 13.53 -24.46 4.43
C CYS A 64 12.24 -25.29 4.49
N LEU A 65 11.38 -25.19 3.47
CA LEU A 65 10.08 -25.86 3.44
C LEU A 65 10.17 -27.38 3.23
N GLU A 66 11.24 -27.87 2.60
CA GLU A 66 11.56 -29.32 2.55
C GLU A 66 11.83 -29.88 3.95
N SER A 67 12.54 -29.13 4.79
CA SER A 67 12.93 -29.56 6.13
C SER A 67 11.88 -29.22 7.20
N TYR A 68 11.18 -28.11 7.03
CA TYR A 68 10.17 -27.58 7.95
C TYR A 68 8.87 -27.23 7.20
N PRO A 69 8.05 -28.25 6.87
CA PRO A 69 6.76 -28.01 6.21
C PRO A 69 5.88 -27.03 7.01
N ALA A 70 5.34 -26.03 6.34
CA ALA A 70 4.53 -24.98 6.95
C ALA A 70 3.07 -25.01 6.48
N ASP A 71 2.15 -24.61 7.36
CA ASP A 71 0.75 -24.37 7.00
C ASP A 71 0.57 -22.94 6.44
N LEU A 72 1.42 -22.01 6.92
CA LEU A 72 1.45 -20.61 6.51
C LEU A 72 2.90 -20.13 6.33
N VAL A 73 3.18 -19.47 5.22
CA VAL A 73 4.42 -18.73 4.99
C VAL A 73 4.12 -17.23 5.06
N LEU A 74 4.82 -16.53 5.94
CA LEU A 74 4.83 -15.07 6.01
C LEU A 74 6.02 -14.56 5.20
N ILE A 75 5.80 -13.61 4.28
CA ILE A 75 6.83 -13.06 3.42
C ILE A 75 6.94 -11.57 3.69
N SER A 76 8.09 -11.13 4.21
CA SER A 76 8.45 -9.74 4.47
C SER A 76 9.87 -9.42 3.98
N SER A 77 10.30 -10.12 2.95
CA SER A 77 11.54 -9.93 2.22
C SER A 77 11.47 -8.70 1.29
N PRO A 78 12.57 -8.31 0.61
CA PRO A 78 12.52 -7.30 -0.44
C PRO A 78 11.61 -7.68 -1.62
N ILE A 79 11.02 -6.66 -2.27
CA ILE A 79 9.96 -6.78 -3.29
C ILE A 79 10.32 -7.78 -4.41
N GLN A 80 11.57 -7.76 -4.89
CA GLN A 80 12.04 -8.62 -5.98
C GLN A 80 12.00 -10.13 -5.66
N HIS A 81 11.83 -10.52 -4.40
CA HIS A 81 11.72 -11.92 -3.98
C HIS A 81 10.28 -12.38 -3.79
N HIS A 82 9.31 -11.47 -3.71
CA HIS A 82 7.92 -11.82 -3.38
C HIS A 82 7.33 -12.82 -4.37
N MET A 83 7.46 -12.57 -5.68
CA MET A 83 6.90 -13.45 -6.73
C MET A 83 7.45 -14.88 -6.63
N GLU A 84 8.75 -15.04 -6.47
CA GLU A 84 9.41 -16.33 -6.33
C GLU A 84 8.99 -17.03 -5.04
N GLN A 85 9.05 -16.34 -3.90
CA GLN A 85 8.74 -16.90 -2.59
C GLN A 85 7.26 -17.29 -2.44
N ILE A 86 6.33 -16.50 -2.96
CA ILE A 86 4.91 -16.89 -3.02
C ILE A 86 4.76 -18.18 -3.83
N SER A 87 5.44 -18.28 -4.98
CA SER A 87 5.36 -19.44 -5.84
C SER A 87 5.92 -20.70 -5.20
N ILE A 88 7.06 -20.59 -4.51
CA ILE A 88 7.67 -21.69 -3.74
C ILE A 88 6.72 -22.15 -2.62
N ALA A 89 6.17 -21.22 -1.84
CA ALA A 89 5.26 -21.54 -0.76
C ALA A 89 4.00 -22.27 -1.26
N LEU A 90 3.41 -21.80 -2.37
CA LEU A 90 2.27 -22.44 -3.02
C LEU A 90 2.58 -23.85 -3.50
N ALA A 91 3.76 -24.06 -4.13
CA ALA A 91 4.21 -25.37 -4.60
C ALA A 91 4.41 -26.37 -3.45
N HIS A 92 4.79 -25.89 -2.25
CA HIS A 92 4.91 -26.72 -1.04
C HIS A 92 3.60 -26.83 -0.25
N GLY A 93 2.47 -26.36 -0.81
CA GLY A 93 1.15 -26.54 -0.22
C GLY A 93 0.86 -25.65 0.98
N ALA A 94 1.61 -24.57 1.17
CA ALA A 94 1.37 -23.59 2.23
C ALA A 94 0.43 -22.45 1.77
N HIS A 95 -0.35 -21.90 2.71
CA HIS A 95 -0.96 -20.59 2.55
C HIS A 95 0.09 -19.49 2.67
N VAL A 96 -0.19 -18.29 2.16
CA VAL A 96 0.79 -17.21 2.15
C VAL A 96 0.17 -15.90 2.66
N LEU A 97 0.88 -15.18 3.52
CA LEU A 97 0.68 -13.75 3.76
C LEU A 97 1.96 -13.03 3.32
N CYS A 98 1.89 -12.30 2.21
CA CYS A 98 3.01 -11.54 1.68
C CYS A 98 2.84 -10.05 1.93
N GLU A 99 3.89 -9.35 2.34
CA GLU A 99 3.88 -7.91 2.45
C GLU A 99 3.68 -7.23 1.10
N LYS A 100 3.24 -6.00 1.18
CA LYS A 100 3.01 -5.16 0.00
C LYS A 100 4.34 -4.54 -0.52
N PRO A 101 4.41 -4.24 -1.83
CA PRO A 101 3.50 -4.66 -2.89
C PRO A 101 3.66 -6.16 -3.15
N MET A 102 2.65 -6.81 -3.73
CA MET A 102 2.73 -8.26 -3.96
C MET A 102 3.83 -8.68 -4.94
N CYS A 103 4.17 -7.80 -5.87
CA CYS A 103 5.20 -7.95 -6.90
C CYS A 103 5.42 -6.60 -7.60
N ALA A 104 6.36 -6.52 -8.54
CA ALA A 104 6.68 -5.29 -9.26
C ALA A 104 5.79 -5.04 -10.48
N THR A 105 5.36 -6.08 -11.20
CA THR A 105 4.72 -5.96 -12.51
C THR A 105 3.38 -6.70 -12.58
N LEU A 106 2.49 -6.23 -13.48
CA LEU A 106 1.21 -6.90 -13.74
C LEU A 106 1.41 -8.32 -14.30
N ASN A 107 2.45 -8.56 -15.09
CA ASN A 107 2.74 -9.90 -15.59
C ASN A 107 3.05 -10.89 -14.46
N GLU A 108 3.85 -10.49 -13.48
CA GLU A 108 4.10 -11.29 -12.28
C GLU A 108 2.81 -11.55 -11.50
N ALA A 109 1.96 -10.54 -11.36
CA ALA A 109 0.67 -10.65 -10.68
C ALA A 109 -0.23 -11.71 -11.35
N LEU A 110 -0.35 -11.67 -12.68
CA LEU A 110 -1.15 -12.65 -13.44
C LEU A 110 -0.60 -14.09 -13.31
N LEU A 111 0.72 -14.25 -13.32
CA LEU A 111 1.36 -15.55 -13.08
C LEU A 111 1.07 -16.07 -11.67
N LEU A 112 1.14 -15.21 -10.65
CA LEU A 112 0.84 -15.58 -9.27
C LEU A 112 -0.63 -16.00 -9.08
N ILE A 113 -1.57 -15.29 -9.70
CA ILE A 113 -2.99 -15.65 -9.68
C ILE A 113 -3.21 -17.04 -10.26
N GLY A 114 -2.57 -17.35 -11.42
CA GLY A 114 -2.65 -18.68 -12.02
C GLY A 114 -2.04 -19.77 -11.12
N ARG A 115 -0.89 -19.52 -10.48
CA ARG A 115 -0.26 -20.47 -9.53
C ARG A 115 -1.11 -20.69 -8.29
N GLN A 116 -1.73 -19.63 -7.75
CA GLN A 116 -2.64 -19.75 -6.61
C GLN A 116 -3.83 -20.66 -6.93
N GLN A 117 -4.45 -20.47 -8.10
CA GLN A 117 -5.58 -21.31 -8.55
C GLN A 117 -5.18 -22.79 -8.67
N GLN A 118 -4.00 -23.08 -9.22
CA GLN A 118 -3.49 -24.45 -9.35
C GLN A 118 -3.20 -25.09 -7.99
N ALA A 119 -2.64 -24.32 -7.05
CA ALA A 119 -2.29 -24.82 -5.72
C ALA A 119 -3.51 -25.00 -4.80
N GLY A 120 -4.64 -24.32 -5.07
CA GLY A 120 -5.82 -24.33 -4.20
C GLY A 120 -5.58 -23.75 -2.80
N LYS A 121 -4.57 -22.87 -2.67
CA LYS A 121 -4.20 -22.24 -1.40
C LYS A 121 -4.60 -20.77 -1.38
N GLN A 122 -4.73 -20.19 -0.19
CA GLN A 122 -5.03 -18.78 -0.03
C GLN A 122 -3.75 -17.95 0.05
N VAL A 123 -3.75 -16.80 -0.62
CA VAL A 123 -2.70 -15.79 -0.55
C VAL A 123 -3.32 -14.48 -0.13
N GLY A 124 -2.88 -13.93 1.01
CA GLY A 124 -3.21 -12.59 1.46
C GLY A 124 -2.06 -11.63 1.17
N ILE A 125 -2.35 -10.39 0.81
CA ILE A 125 -1.35 -9.34 0.57
C ILE A 125 -1.49 -8.25 1.64
N GLY A 126 -0.38 -7.84 2.21
CA GLY A 126 -0.26 -7.01 3.41
C GLY A 126 -0.64 -5.53 3.24
N TYR A 127 -1.65 -5.21 2.41
CA TYR A 127 -2.24 -3.87 2.39
C TYR A 127 -3.05 -3.65 3.67
N GLN A 128 -2.37 -3.23 4.74
CA GLN A 128 -2.91 -3.19 6.11
C GLN A 128 -4.25 -2.45 6.24
N TRP A 129 -4.52 -1.42 5.43
CA TRP A 129 -5.79 -0.72 5.46
C TRP A 129 -6.97 -1.60 5.04
N SER A 130 -6.76 -2.57 4.13
CA SER A 130 -7.82 -3.51 3.73
C SER A 130 -8.22 -4.50 4.84
N TYR A 131 -7.40 -4.63 5.88
CA TYR A 131 -7.70 -5.47 7.05
C TYR A 131 -8.27 -4.67 8.22
N SER A 132 -8.27 -3.34 8.12
CA SER A 132 -8.78 -2.44 9.17
C SER A 132 -10.29 -2.63 9.37
N PRO A 133 -10.75 -2.85 10.61
CA PRO A 133 -12.18 -2.90 10.91
C PRO A 133 -12.91 -1.60 10.54
N ALA A 134 -12.25 -0.44 10.65
CA ALA A 134 -12.81 0.85 10.26
C ALA A 134 -13.08 0.91 8.75
N ILE A 135 -12.07 0.55 7.94
CA ILE A 135 -12.16 0.52 6.46
C ILE A 135 -13.21 -0.50 6.00
N LEU A 136 -13.23 -1.70 6.59
CA LEU A 136 -14.17 -2.75 6.21
C LEU A 136 -15.64 -2.38 6.51
N ARG A 137 -15.90 -1.76 7.68
CA ARG A 137 -17.24 -1.25 8.01
C ARG A 137 -17.67 -0.14 7.06
N ALA A 138 -16.81 0.83 6.80
CA ALA A 138 -17.10 1.93 5.87
C ALA A 138 -17.35 1.39 4.45
N LYS A 139 -16.53 0.45 3.97
CA LYS A 139 -16.76 -0.19 2.68
C LYS A 139 -18.07 -0.98 2.63
N ALA A 140 -18.42 -1.67 3.70
CA ALA A 140 -19.73 -2.36 3.78
C ALA A 140 -20.90 -1.38 3.67
N ASP A 141 -20.84 -0.23 4.34
CA ASP A 141 -21.84 0.83 4.25
C ASP A 141 -21.91 1.45 2.84
N VAL A 142 -20.77 1.63 2.17
CA VAL A 142 -20.72 2.06 0.76
C VAL A 142 -21.39 1.05 -0.14
N LEU A 143 -21.05 -0.24 0.00
CA LEU A 143 -21.66 -1.34 -0.77
C LEU A 143 -23.16 -1.52 -0.49
N ALA A 144 -23.60 -1.23 0.72
CA ALA A 144 -25.03 -1.20 1.08
C ALA A 144 -25.78 0.03 0.52
N GLY A 145 -25.06 0.96 -0.15
CA GLY A 145 -25.66 2.14 -0.78
C GLY A 145 -25.96 3.29 0.18
N ARG A 146 -25.52 3.24 1.44
CA ARG A 146 -25.77 4.32 2.43
C ARG A 146 -25.20 5.66 1.95
N TYR A 147 -24.02 5.65 1.32
CA TYR A 147 -23.36 6.81 0.76
C TYR A 147 -23.85 7.20 -0.64
N GLY A 148 -24.70 6.36 -1.28
CA GLY A 148 -25.10 6.54 -2.68
C GLY A 148 -24.00 6.12 -3.64
N VAL A 149 -23.90 6.81 -4.79
CA VAL A 149 -22.93 6.45 -5.84
C VAL A 149 -21.63 7.23 -5.69
N PRO A 150 -20.46 6.61 -5.93
CA PRO A 150 -19.19 7.33 -5.88
C PRO A 150 -19.11 8.38 -6.98
N GLN A 151 -18.52 9.53 -6.68
CA GLN A 151 -18.35 10.66 -7.60
C GLN A 151 -16.87 11.01 -7.78
N VAL A 152 -16.19 11.33 -6.67
CA VAL A 152 -14.77 11.71 -6.69
C VAL A 152 -14.08 11.13 -5.47
N LEU A 153 -12.96 10.44 -5.69
CA LEU A 153 -12.07 9.98 -4.62
C LEU A 153 -10.76 10.76 -4.69
N ARG A 154 -10.38 11.42 -3.62
CA ARG A 154 -9.13 12.17 -3.49
C ARG A 154 -8.28 11.60 -2.40
N THR A 155 -6.97 11.51 -2.65
CA THR A 155 -5.98 11.14 -1.62
C THR A 155 -4.69 11.91 -1.85
N ARG A 156 -4.11 12.43 -0.78
CA ARG A 156 -2.79 13.06 -0.81
C ARG A 156 -1.93 12.57 0.33
N VAL A 157 -0.63 12.39 0.05
CA VAL A 157 0.39 12.01 1.05
C VAL A 157 1.71 12.67 0.68
N TYR A 158 2.18 13.58 1.52
CA TYR A 158 3.44 14.29 1.33
C TYR A 158 4.38 13.90 2.46
N TRP A 159 5.27 12.97 2.17
CA TRP A 159 6.22 12.44 3.13
C TRP A 159 7.65 12.74 2.68
N PRO A 160 8.21 13.90 3.04
CA PRO A 160 9.60 14.20 2.74
C PRO A 160 10.51 13.05 3.18
N ARG A 161 11.48 12.71 2.36
CA ARG A 161 12.52 11.70 2.64
C ARG A 161 13.88 12.32 2.46
N ASN A 162 14.83 11.95 3.32
CA ASN A 162 16.23 12.32 3.14
C ASN A 162 16.94 11.33 2.20
N GLN A 163 18.18 11.64 1.82
CA GLN A 163 18.99 10.77 0.96
C GLN A 163 19.18 9.37 1.56
N ALA A 164 19.34 9.25 2.90
CA ALA A 164 19.53 7.97 3.57
C ALA A 164 18.35 6.99 3.38
N TYR A 165 17.13 7.51 3.12
CA TYR A 165 15.99 6.66 2.77
C TYR A 165 16.23 5.90 1.45
N PHE A 166 16.84 6.53 0.46
CA PHE A 166 17.15 5.90 -0.83
C PHE A 166 18.42 5.05 -0.75
N ASP A 167 19.35 5.39 0.12
CA ASP A 167 20.62 4.66 0.33
C ASP A 167 20.48 3.45 1.28
N ARG A 168 19.28 3.22 1.86
CA ARG A 168 19.03 2.16 2.87
C ARG A 168 19.31 0.74 2.40
N ASN A 169 19.29 0.51 1.08
CA ASN A 169 19.56 -0.78 0.45
C ASN A 169 19.85 -0.59 -1.05
N SER A 170 20.20 -1.69 -1.73
CA SER A 170 20.63 -1.66 -3.14
C SER A 170 19.50 -1.62 -4.18
N TRP A 171 18.25 -1.62 -3.76
CA TRP A 171 17.09 -1.62 -4.67
C TRP A 171 16.17 -0.40 -4.48
N ALA A 172 16.40 0.41 -3.44
CA ALA A 172 15.58 1.58 -3.17
C ALA A 172 15.70 2.62 -4.30
N GLY A 173 14.56 3.03 -4.84
CA GLY A 173 14.49 3.96 -5.97
C GLY A 173 14.85 3.36 -7.33
N HIS A 174 15.12 2.06 -7.44
CA HIS A 174 15.51 1.41 -8.69
C HIS A 174 14.32 0.74 -9.40
N LEU A 175 14.44 0.59 -10.74
CA LEU A 175 13.51 -0.18 -11.56
C LEU A 175 13.77 -1.68 -11.43
N TYR A 176 15.05 -2.04 -11.31
CA TYR A 176 15.51 -3.42 -11.20
C TYR A 176 16.49 -3.55 -10.05
N SER A 177 16.50 -4.72 -9.41
CA SER A 177 17.55 -5.10 -8.44
C SER A 177 18.88 -5.40 -9.16
N GLN A 178 19.96 -5.53 -8.40
CA GLN A 178 21.29 -5.82 -8.95
C GLN A 178 21.36 -7.15 -9.73
N ASP A 179 20.50 -8.12 -9.40
CA ASP A 179 20.35 -9.40 -10.10
C ASP A 179 19.36 -9.35 -11.27
N GLY A 180 18.90 -8.15 -11.66
CA GLY A 180 18.04 -7.91 -12.82
C GLY A 180 16.57 -8.21 -12.62
N ARG A 181 16.11 -8.47 -11.39
CA ARG A 181 14.69 -8.69 -11.09
C ARG A 181 13.94 -7.35 -11.01
N PRO A 182 12.70 -7.27 -11.52
CA PRO A 182 11.90 -6.04 -11.41
C PRO A 182 11.63 -5.69 -9.95
N VAL A 183 11.72 -4.42 -9.60
CA VAL A 183 11.38 -3.86 -8.28
C VAL A 183 10.36 -2.73 -8.41
N PHE A 184 10.57 -1.83 -9.34
CA PHE A 184 9.76 -0.64 -9.57
C PHE A 184 9.53 0.17 -8.27
N ASP A 185 10.60 0.36 -7.47
CA ASP A 185 10.54 1.05 -6.17
C ASP A 185 10.34 2.56 -6.34
N SER A 186 9.14 2.95 -6.70
CA SER A 186 8.70 4.35 -6.76
C SER A 186 7.87 4.73 -5.53
N VAL A 187 7.60 6.03 -5.38
CA VAL A 187 6.69 6.54 -4.34
C VAL A 187 5.33 5.82 -4.37
N LEU A 188 4.82 5.45 -5.57
CA LEU A 188 3.54 4.75 -5.75
C LEU A 188 3.59 3.27 -5.36
N ASN A 189 4.72 2.60 -5.57
CA ASN A 189 4.80 1.14 -5.40
C ASN A 189 5.27 0.73 -4.01
N ASN A 190 5.85 1.62 -3.23
CA ASN A 190 6.35 1.28 -1.90
C ASN A 190 5.70 2.12 -0.80
N ALA A 191 6.20 3.33 -0.55
CA ALA A 191 5.81 4.10 0.64
C ALA A 191 4.32 4.44 0.66
N THR A 192 3.74 4.83 -0.49
CA THR A 192 2.35 5.26 -0.59
C THR A 192 1.42 4.24 -1.27
N ALA A 193 1.90 3.02 -1.49
CA ALA A 193 1.14 1.94 -2.15
C ALA A 193 -0.20 1.63 -1.45
N HIS A 194 -0.24 1.74 -0.13
CA HIS A 194 -1.47 1.54 0.65
C HIS A 194 -2.60 2.47 0.22
N TYR A 195 -2.29 3.72 -0.12
CA TYR A 195 -3.28 4.77 -0.37
C TYR A 195 -3.84 4.68 -1.79
N LEU A 196 -2.99 4.37 -2.78
CA LEU A 196 -3.46 4.01 -4.11
C LEU A 196 -4.37 2.77 -4.05
N HIS A 197 -3.92 1.71 -3.36
CA HIS A 197 -4.71 0.50 -3.19
C HIS A 197 -6.07 0.79 -2.52
N ASN A 198 -6.08 1.59 -1.46
CA ASN A 198 -7.31 1.92 -0.72
C ASN A 198 -8.36 2.62 -1.60
N MET A 199 -7.95 3.56 -2.47
CA MET A 199 -8.87 4.20 -3.43
C MET A 199 -9.53 3.16 -4.35
N LEU A 200 -8.74 2.26 -4.92
CA LEU A 200 -9.21 1.20 -5.81
C LEU A 200 -10.07 0.19 -5.07
N PHE A 201 -9.74 -0.10 -3.81
CA PHE A 201 -10.48 -1.00 -2.93
C PHE A 201 -11.89 -0.49 -2.62
N PHE A 202 -12.07 0.80 -2.36
CA PHE A 202 -13.39 1.40 -2.13
C PHE A 202 -14.30 1.37 -3.36
N LEU A 203 -13.75 1.21 -4.57
CA LEU A 203 -14.52 1.08 -5.82
C LEU A 203 -14.79 -0.36 -6.25
N GLY A 204 -14.32 -1.35 -5.50
CA GLY A 204 -14.65 -2.77 -5.73
C GLY A 204 -16.12 -3.06 -5.44
N GLN A 205 -16.68 -4.07 -6.12
CA GLN A 205 -18.11 -4.46 -6.04
C GLN A 205 -18.42 -5.33 -4.83
N THR A 206 -17.42 -5.87 -4.16
CA THR A 206 -17.54 -6.70 -2.96
C THR A 206 -16.48 -6.29 -1.92
N LEU A 207 -16.57 -6.83 -0.70
CA LEU A 207 -15.61 -6.54 0.37
C LEU A 207 -14.17 -6.96 0.04
N ASN A 208 -13.98 -7.90 -0.87
CA ASN A 208 -12.67 -8.43 -1.27
C ASN A 208 -12.34 -8.18 -2.75
N GLU A 209 -12.77 -7.05 -3.29
CA GLU A 209 -12.45 -6.61 -4.65
C GLU A 209 -11.92 -5.18 -4.66
N SER A 210 -11.08 -4.91 -5.66
CA SER A 210 -10.64 -3.58 -6.04
C SER A 210 -10.97 -3.34 -7.51
N ALA A 211 -11.27 -2.10 -7.87
CA ALA A 211 -11.53 -1.72 -9.25
C ALA A 211 -10.25 -1.29 -9.94
N VAL A 212 -10.08 -1.62 -11.22
CA VAL A 212 -9.03 -1.07 -12.08
C VAL A 212 -9.64 0.09 -12.88
N PRO A 213 -9.03 1.29 -12.88
CA PRO A 213 -9.49 2.42 -13.69
C PRO A 213 -9.26 2.14 -15.19
N GLU A 214 -10.14 2.67 -16.04
CA GLU A 214 -10.03 2.55 -17.51
C GLU A 214 -9.10 3.61 -18.11
N LYS A 215 -8.97 4.76 -17.43
CA LYS A 215 -8.11 5.85 -17.89
C LYS A 215 -7.17 6.27 -16.77
N ILE A 216 -5.90 6.45 -17.11
CA ILE A 216 -4.86 6.92 -16.21
C ILE A 216 -4.09 8.04 -16.89
N GLU A 217 -4.08 9.20 -16.29
CA GLU A 217 -3.26 10.35 -16.66
C GLU A 217 -2.33 10.66 -15.50
N SER A 218 -1.08 10.94 -15.77
CA SER A 218 -0.08 11.17 -14.74
C SER A 218 0.81 12.35 -15.02
N ARG A 219 1.38 12.91 -13.96
CA ARG A 219 2.54 13.80 -13.99
C ARG A 219 3.52 13.28 -12.97
N LEU A 220 4.72 12.94 -13.43
CA LEU A 220 5.78 12.35 -12.62
C LEU A 220 6.96 13.28 -12.51
N LEU A 221 7.58 13.34 -11.32
CA LEU A 221 8.75 14.17 -11.06
C LEU A 221 9.78 13.37 -10.28
N ARG A 222 11.05 13.66 -10.51
CA ARG A 222 12.19 13.09 -9.84
C ARG A 222 13.17 14.19 -9.44
N ALA A 223 13.32 14.41 -8.15
CA ALA A 223 14.30 15.32 -7.58
C ALA A 223 15.54 14.56 -7.07
N TYR A 224 15.36 13.30 -6.62
CA TYR A 224 16.44 12.45 -6.11
C TYR A 224 17.20 11.73 -7.23
N ASP A 225 18.44 11.31 -6.92
CA ASP A 225 19.24 10.49 -7.83
C ASP A 225 18.83 9.01 -7.72
N ILE A 226 17.68 8.71 -8.31
CA ILE A 226 17.05 7.38 -8.37
C ILE A 226 16.65 7.08 -9.82
N GLU A 227 16.30 5.85 -10.15
CA GLU A 227 15.84 5.48 -11.49
C GLU A 227 14.34 5.75 -11.68
N THR A 228 13.56 5.60 -10.61
CA THR A 228 12.12 5.79 -10.62
C THR A 228 11.72 7.27 -10.41
N PHE A 229 10.58 7.55 -9.87
CA PHE A 229 10.10 8.89 -9.52
C PHE A 229 9.77 8.97 -8.03
N ASP A 230 10.02 10.15 -7.44
CA ASP A 230 9.73 10.45 -6.04
C ASP A 230 8.43 11.25 -5.83
N THR A 231 7.81 11.68 -6.93
CA THR A 231 6.55 12.44 -6.91
C THR A 231 5.64 11.97 -8.04
N ALA A 232 4.36 11.81 -7.74
CA ALA A 232 3.33 11.47 -8.71
C ALA A 232 2.00 12.18 -8.44
N LEU A 233 1.44 12.78 -9.50
CA LEU A 233 0.07 13.23 -9.57
C LEU A 233 -0.67 12.31 -10.55
N LEU A 234 -1.70 11.62 -10.08
CA LEU A 234 -2.50 10.72 -10.91
C LEU A 234 -3.95 11.19 -10.95
N ARG A 235 -4.47 11.40 -12.15
CA ARG A 235 -5.90 11.53 -12.41
C ARG A 235 -6.35 10.27 -13.14
N MET A 236 -7.29 9.57 -12.53
CA MET A 236 -7.79 8.30 -13.07
C MET A 236 -9.31 8.36 -13.20
N GLU A 237 -9.86 7.61 -14.13
CA GLU A 237 -11.30 7.49 -14.31
C GLU A 237 -11.73 6.02 -14.30
N LYS A 238 -12.78 5.74 -13.52
CA LYS A 238 -13.45 4.46 -13.45
C LYS A 238 -14.88 4.61 -13.92
N ASN A 239 -15.25 3.87 -14.96
CA ASN A 239 -16.63 3.83 -15.42
C ASN A 239 -17.53 3.12 -14.39
N SER A 240 -18.67 3.71 -14.12
CA SER A 240 -19.73 3.11 -13.32
C SER A 240 -21.07 3.20 -14.07
N THR A 241 -22.08 2.50 -13.58
CA THR A 241 -23.44 2.52 -14.16
C THR A 241 -24.10 3.90 -14.11
N THR A 242 -23.59 4.80 -13.26
CA THR A 242 -24.14 6.15 -13.03
C THR A 242 -23.27 7.26 -13.62
N GLY A 243 -22.21 6.89 -14.35
CA GLY A 243 -21.25 7.82 -14.95
C GLY A 243 -19.81 7.57 -14.45
N PRO A 244 -18.83 8.30 -14.98
CA PRO A 244 -17.45 8.13 -14.60
C PRO A 244 -17.19 8.64 -13.17
N VAL A 245 -16.39 7.88 -12.42
CA VAL A 245 -15.84 8.26 -11.10
C VAL A 245 -14.43 8.76 -11.32
N THR A 246 -14.12 9.95 -10.82
CA THR A 246 -12.76 10.50 -10.89
C THR A 246 -11.97 10.15 -9.63
N LEU A 247 -10.74 9.66 -9.80
CA LEU A 247 -9.79 9.46 -8.71
C LEU A 247 -8.62 10.42 -8.90
N ALA A 248 -8.26 11.14 -7.85
CA ALA A 248 -7.09 12.02 -7.82
C ALA A 248 -6.15 11.61 -6.69
N LEU A 249 -4.92 11.26 -7.03
CA LEU A 249 -3.88 10.89 -6.08
C LEU A 249 -2.67 11.81 -6.25
N ALA A 250 -2.22 12.43 -5.17
CA ALA A 250 -1.01 13.23 -5.14
C ALA A 250 -0.08 12.73 -4.03
N VAL A 251 1.10 12.26 -4.40
CA VAL A 251 2.09 11.69 -3.47
C VAL A 251 3.50 12.18 -3.77
N SER A 252 4.29 12.46 -2.73
CA SER A 252 5.66 12.96 -2.91
C SER A 252 6.58 12.63 -1.76
N HIS A 253 7.88 12.47 -2.10
CA HIS A 253 9.02 12.39 -1.17
C HIS A 253 9.93 13.62 -1.20
N SER A 254 9.63 14.59 -2.07
CA SER A 254 10.40 15.85 -2.19
C SER A 254 9.56 17.13 -1.97
N PRO A 255 8.45 17.09 -1.22
CA PRO A 255 7.63 18.27 -0.98
C PRO A 255 8.28 19.21 0.03
N ASP A 256 7.79 20.45 0.07
CA ASP A 256 8.21 21.50 1.00
C ASP A 256 7.45 21.50 2.34
N ARG A 257 6.47 20.60 2.51
CA ARG A 257 5.79 20.33 3.79
C ARG A 257 5.34 18.88 3.90
N THR A 258 5.11 18.42 5.13
CA THR A 258 4.55 17.10 5.41
C THR A 258 3.01 17.16 5.41
N VAL A 259 2.38 16.17 4.79
CA VAL A 259 0.96 15.88 4.88
C VAL A 259 0.79 14.38 5.08
N ASP A 260 0.24 14.00 6.23
CA ASP A 260 -0.11 12.62 6.51
C ASP A 260 -1.27 12.16 5.61
N PRO A 261 -1.49 10.85 5.48
CA PRO A 261 -2.51 10.33 4.58
C PRO A 261 -3.87 10.98 4.79
N ASP A 262 -4.27 11.78 3.83
CA ASP A 262 -5.52 12.53 3.84
C ASP A 262 -6.36 12.04 2.66
N LEU A 263 -7.49 11.39 2.96
CA LEU A 263 -8.47 10.96 1.98
C LEU A 263 -9.75 11.79 2.08
N ASP A 264 -10.36 12.01 0.92
CA ASP A 264 -11.64 12.66 0.75
C ASP A 264 -12.41 11.93 -0.37
N TYR A 265 -13.33 11.05 0.00
CA TYR A 265 -14.14 10.27 -0.91
C TYR A 265 -15.57 10.78 -0.92
N LEU A 266 -15.94 11.47 -2.00
CA LEU A 266 -17.25 12.06 -2.21
C LEU A 266 -18.17 11.08 -2.93
N TYR A 267 -19.35 10.91 -2.36
CA TYR A 267 -20.46 10.14 -2.90
C TYR A 267 -21.70 11.04 -3.04
N SER A 268 -22.71 10.58 -3.77
CA SER A 268 -23.92 11.36 -4.02
C SER A 268 -24.77 11.65 -2.77
N LYS A 269 -24.59 10.88 -1.69
CA LYS A 269 -25.35 11.04 -0.44
C LYS A 269 -24.45 11.18 0.79
N GLY A 270 -23.15 11.35 0.60
CA GLY A 270 -22.26 11.47 1.74
C GLY A 270 -20.79 11.55 1.35
N ARG A 271 -19.92 11.50 2.37
CA ARG A 271 -18.48 11.67 2.23
C ARG A 271 -17.75 10.84 3.28
N LEU A 272 -16.62 10.26 2.92
CA LEU A 272 -15.67 9.64 3.85
C LEU A 272 -14.40 10.49 3.89
N THR A 273 -13.87 10.76 5.09
CA THR A 273 -12.62 11.50 5.26
C THR A 273 -11.75 10.88 6.36
N THR A 274 -10.46 11.22 6.35
CA THR A 274 -9.57 10.94 7.47
C THR A 274 -9.39 12.18 8.35
N GLN A 275 -9.36 11.96 9.66
CA GLN A 275 -8.96 12.96 10.62
C GLN A 275 -8.24 12.27 11.79
N ASP A 276 -7.04 12.74 12.14
CA ASP A 276 -6.23 12.23 13.26
C ASP A 276 -6.07 10.69 13.24
N GLY A 277 -5.84 10.12 12.04
CA GLY A 277 -5.68 8.67 11.85
C GLY A 277 -6.97 7.85 11.98
N ARG A 278 -8.13 8.50 12.08
CA ARG A 278 -9.46 7.90 12.14
C ARG A 278 -10.18 8.06 10.80
N LEU A 279 -11.09 7.14 10.50
CA LEU A 279 -12.00 7.25 9.36
C LEU A 279 -13.35 7.78 9.84
N LEU A 280 -13.77 8.89 9.27
CA LEU A 280 -15.05 9.55 9.53
C LEU A 280 -15.94 9.48 8.29
N GLY A 281 -17.23 9.30 8.51
CA GLY A 281 -18.26 9.34 7.50
C GLY A 281 -19.26 10.46 7.78
N TYR A 282 -19.73 11.11 6.72
CA TYR A 282 -20.76 12.14 6.79
C TYR A 282 -21.87 11.79 5.80
N LEU A 283 -23.09 11.62 6.27
CA LEU A 283 -24.24 11.34 5.42
C LEU A 283 -25.13 12.58 5.32
N ALA A 284 -25.58 12.92 4.12
CA ALA A 284 -26.57 13.98 3.93
C ALA A 284 -27.90 13.56 4.61
N ALA A 285 -28.55 14.48 5.30
CA ALA A 285 -29.88 14.22 5.85
C ALA A 285 -30.86 13.87 4.73
N ASP A 286 -31.71 12.88 4.97
CA ASP A 286 -32.79 12.54 4.04
C ASP A 286 -33.66 13.75 3.75
N ALA A 287 -33.92 14.01 2.47
CA ALA A 287 -34.71 15.16 1.99
C ALA A 287 -36.15 15.24 2.52
N GLY A 288 -36.56 14.27 3.37
CA GLY A 288 -37.87 14.19 4.01
C GLY A 288 -37.92 14.67 5.47
N GLN A 289 -36.80 14.94 6.13
CA GLN A 289 -36.77 15.50 7.47
C GLN A 289 -36.58 17.04 7.40
N GLN A 290 -37.70 17.79 7.45
CA GLN A 290 -37.69 19.21 7.69
C GLN A 290 -37.20 19.50 9.12
N SER A 291 -35.90 19.63 9.31
CA SER A 291 -35.35 20.29 10.49
C SER A 291 -33.98 20.86 10.16
N GLY A 292 -33.89 22.17 10.12
CA GLY A 292 -32.68 23.00 10.25
C GLY A 292 -31.54 22.72 9.25
N LYS A 293 -31.05 23.76 8.59
CA LYS A 293 -29.78 23.78 7.85
C LYS A 293 -28.72 23.07 8.71
N ASP A 294 -28.06 22.02 8.21
CA ASP A 294 -26.89 21.35 8.77
C ASP A 294 -27.07 19.97 9.49
N ALA A 295 -28.17 19.24 9.31
CA ALA A 295 -28.25 17.88 9.83
C ALA A 295 -27.47 16.90 8.94
N CYS A 296 -26.19 16.73 9.21
CA CYS A 296 -25.35 15.67 8.65
C CYS A 296 -25.18 14.59 9.74
N GLU A 297 -25.46 13.32 9.44
CA GLU A 297 -25.14 12.23 10.35
C GLU A 297 -23.63 11.98 10.26
N GLU A 298 -22.91 12.19 11.37
CA GLU A 298 -21.50 11.86 11.49
C GLU A 298 -21.35 10.43 12.01
N ILE A 299 -20.50 9.63 11.37
CA ILE A 299 -20.17 8.26 11.72
C ILE A 299 -18.69 8.17 11.97
N ASP A 300 -18.27 7.87 13.18
CA ASP A 300 -16.89 7.54 13.50
C ASP A 300 -16.64 6.03 13.35
N TYR A 301 -15.97 5.64 12.27
CA TYR A 301 -15.59 4.25 12.04
C TYR A 301 -14.44 3.78 12.92
N GLY A 302 -13.70 4.71 13.51
CA GLY A 302 -12.58 4.43 14.41
C GLY A 302 -11.20 4.56 13.75
N PRO A 303 -10.14 4.14 14.46
CA PRO A 303 -8.78 4.22 13.97
C PRO A 303 -8.60 3.32 12.74
N ILE A 304 -7.86 3.83 11.75
CA ILE A 304 -7.60 3.08 10.50
C ILE A 304 -6.55 2.01 10.76
N ILE A 305 -5.54 2.30 11.58
CA ILE A 305 -4.50 1.34 11.94
C ILE A 305 -4.71 0.93 13.39
N GLY A 306 -4.96 -0.36 13.62
CA GLY A 306 -5.06 -0.93 14.95
C GLY A 306 -3.71 -1.05 15.64
N SER A 307 -3.73 -1.31 16.94
CA SER A 307 -2.53 -1.44 17.76
C SER A 307 -1.67 -2.66 17.40
N ASP A 308 -2.26 -3.71 16.82
CA ASP A 308 -1.56 -4.90 16.31
C ASP A 308 -2.03 -5.27 14.90
N HIS A 309 -1.79 -4.35 13.97
CA HIS A 309 -2.13 -4.51 12.55
C HIS A 309 -1.43 -5.70 11.87
N VAL A 310 -0.35 -6.22 12.46
CA VAL A 310 0.33 -7.44 12.00
C VAL A 310 -0.52 -8.67 12.33
N ALA A 311 -0.99 -8.78 13.56
CA ALA A 311 -1.89 -9.85 13.98
C ALA A 311 -3.22 -9.78 13.21
N GLU A 312 -3.80 -8.60 13.02
CA GLU A 312 -5.05 -8.40 12.27
C GLU A 312 -4.98 -9.01 10.85
N LYS A 313 -3.89 -8.77 10.11
CA LYS A 313 -3.69 -9.36 8.78
C LYS A 313 -3.61 -10.88 8.81
N MET A 314 -2.84 -11.41 9.76
CA MET A 314 -2.63 -12.85 9.90
C MET A 314 -3.90 -13.56 10.33
N ASP A 315 -4.64 -13.01 11.29
CA ASP A 315 -5.90 -13.58 11.80
C ASP A 315 -6.99 -13.55 10.74
N ALA A 316 -7.11 -12.46 9.97
CA ALA A 316 -8.05 -12.36 8.86
C ALA A 316 -7.77 -13.42 7.77
N LEU A 317 -6.49 -13.66 7.44
CA LEU A 317 -6.12 -14.71 6.49
C LEU A 317 -6.43 -16.10 7.06
N LEU A 318 -6.04 -16.39 8.29
CA LEU A 318 -6.31 -17.68 8.93
C LEU A 318 -7.81 -17.97 9.09
N ASP A 319 -8.61 -16.93 9.35
CA ASP A 319 -10.06 -17.06 9.40
C ASP A 319 -10.63 -17.35 8.00
N ALA A 320 -10.19 -16.66 6.97
CA ALA A 320 -10.57 -16.94 5.58
C ALA A 320 -10.23 -18.39 5.18
N VAL A 321 -9.04 -18.86 5.54
CA VAL A 321 -8.60 -20.25 5.31
C VAL A 321 -9.53 -21.25 6.00
N ARG A 322 -9.83 -21.05 7.29
CA ARG A 322 -10.72 -21.95 8.07
C ARG A 322 -12.12 -22.02 7.50
N ARG A 323 -12.61 -20.91 6.95
CA ARG A 323 -13.96 -20.81 6.36
C ARG A 323 -14.01 -21.22 4.89
N GLY A 324 -12.88 -21.51 4.26
CA GLY A 324 -12.81 -21.77 2.82
C GLY A 324 -13.16 -20.55 1.96
N MET A 325 -12.95 -19.33 2.48
CA MET A 325 -13.29 -18.08 1.82
C MET A 325 -12.03 -17.43 1.21
N ARG A 326 -12.24 -16.56 0.24
CA ARG A 326 -11.18 -15.69 -0.27
C ARG A 326 -10.78 -14.67 0.81
N PRO A 327 -9.46 -14.40 1.00
CA PRO A 327 -9.00 -13.32 1.86
C PRO A 327 -9.55 -11.95 1.40
N VAL A 328 -9.68 -11.02 2.33
CA VAL A 328 -10.19 -9.68 2.04
C VAL A 328 -9.29 -8.91 1.07
N CYS A 329 -7.99 -9.17 1.11
CA CYS A 329 -7.00 -8.64 0.19
C CYS A 329 -6.14 -9.78 -0.35
N ASP A 330 -6.65 -10.49 -1.34
CA ASP A 330 -5.93 -11.55 -2.06
C ASP A 330 -5.15 -10.98 -3.27
N LEU A 331 -4.57 -11.87 -4.08
CA LEU A 331 -3.82 -11.49 -5.28
C LEU A 331 -4.70 -10.71 -6.29
N LEU A 332 -5.96 -11.08 -6.48
CA LEU A 332 -6.88 -10.36 -7.38
C LEU A 332 -7.17 -8.96 -6.86
N THR A 333 -7.45 -8.84 -5.57
CA THR A 333 -7.72 -7.54 -4.93
C THR A 333 -6.51 -6.63 -4.99
N ALA A 334 -5.32 -7.17 -4.75
CA ALA A 334 -4.06 -6.42 -4.78
C ALA A 334 -3.61 -6.06 -6.22
N SER A 335 -3.97 -6.87 -7.23
CA SER A 335 -3.52 -6.68 -8.62
C SER A 335 -3.95 -5.35 -9.25
N ALA A 336 -5.04 -4.75 -8.78
CA ALA A 336 -5.49 -3.45 -9.27
C ALA A 336 -4.44 -2.34 -9.04
N GLN A 337 -3.80 -2.31 -7.87
CA GLN A 337 -2.71 -1.37 -7.58
C GLN A 337 -1.51 -1.67 -8.48
N THR A 338 -1.11 -2.92 -8.61
CA THR A 338 0.00 -3.32 -9.50
C THR A 338 -0.27 -2.96 -10.95
N ALA A 339 -1.52 -3.09 -11.42
CA ALA A 339 -1.90 -2.70 -12.78
C ALA A 339 -1.71 -1.19 -13.02
N VAL A 340 -2.15 -0.35 -12.07
CA VAL A 340 -1.96 1.11 -12.16
C VAL A 340 -0.47 1.46 -12.14
N VAL A 341 0.31 0.91 -11.21
CA VAL A 341 1.76 1.16 -11.11
C VAL A 341 2.48 0.75 -12.39
N THR A 342 2.18 -0.45 -12.93
CA THR A 342 2.77 -0.92 -14.18
C THR A 342 2.45 0.02 -15.34
N ALA A 343 1.19 0.45 -15.47
CA ALA A 343 0.77 1.37 -16.53
C ALA A 343 1.48 2.73 -16.42
N VAL A 344 1.58 3.29 -15.21
CA VAL A 344 2.27 4.56 -14.96
C VAL A 344 3.74 4.48 -15.34
N HIS A 345 4.45 3.43 -14.93
CA HIS A 345 5.86 3.24 -15.26
C HIS A 345 6.11 3.03 -16.76
N GLN A 346 5.16 2.45 -17.50
CA GLN A 346 5.30 2.16 -18.92
C GLN A 346 4.89 3.32 -19.84
N GLN A 347 3.95 4.15 -19.41
CA GLN A 347 3.27 5.13 -20.30
C GLN A 347 3.64 6.58 -19.99
N SER A 348 4.33 6.85 -18.88
CA SER A 348 4.53 8.22 -18.40
C SER A 348 6.00 8.62 -18.41
N GLU A 349 6.26 9.81 -18.92
CA GLU A 349 7.58 10.43 -18.81
C GLU A 349 7.76 11.07 -17.42
N THR A 350 8.97 11.01 -16.91
CA THR A 350 9.35 11.61 -15.62
C THR A 350 10.14 12.89 -15.85
N LEU A 351 9.65 14.02 -15.32
CA LEU A 351 10.42 15.26 -15.27
C LEU A 351 11.56 15.11 -14.25
N VAL A 352 12.79 15.13 -14.74
CA VAL A 352 13.98 15.07 -13.90
C VAL A 352 14.42 16.48 -13.55
N LEU A 353 14.37 16.83 -12.27
CA LEU A 353 14.81 18.13 -11.80
C LEU A 353 16.34 18.19 -11.65
N GLN A 354 16.87 19.37 -11.96
CA GLN A 354 18.30 19.71 -11.77
C GLN A 354 18.42 20.92 -10.84
N PRO A 355 19.55 21.11 -10.13
CA PRO A 355 19.78 22.38 -9.44
C PRO A 355 19.72 23.56 -10.44
N PRO A 356 19.06 24.67 -10.12
CA PRO A 356 18.46 25.05 -8.82
C PRO A 356 16.94 24.73 -8.69
N GLN A 357 16.38 23.82 -9.48
CA GLN A 357 14.93 23.51 -9.45
C GLN A 357 14.48 22.84 -8.14
N TYR A 358 15.41 22.35 -7.33
CA TYR A 358 15.19 21.91 -5.95
C TYR A 358 16.27 22.54 -5.04
N GLN A 359 15.96 22.60 -3.75
CA GLN A 359 16.88 23.08 -2.72
C GLN A 359 17.47 21.86 -1.98
N LEU A 360 18.76 21.93 -1.66
CA LEU A 360 19.40 21.00 -0.74
C LEU A 360 19.26 21.57 0.68
N VAL A 361 18.54 20.85 1.53
CA VAL A 361 18.40 21.17 2.94
C VAL A 361 19.16 20.11 3.73
N GLN A 362 20.09 20.55 4.58
CA GLN A 362 20.91 19.66 5.41
C GLN A 362 20.63 19.95 6.88
N ASN A 363 20.36 18.89 7.65
CA ASN A 363 20.21 18.94 9.10
C ASN A 363 20.80 17.67 9.74
N ASP A 364 20.62 17.50 11.06
CA ASP A 364 21.16 16.36 11.82
C ASP A 364 20.60 15.00 11.35
N GLU A 365 19.45 15.00 10.68
CA GLU A 365 18.81 13.78 10.15
C GLU A 365 19.29 13.41 8.74
N GLY A 366 20.02 14.31 8.05
CA GLY A 366 20.58 14.07 6.73
C GLY A 366 20.37 15.17 5.71
N THR A 367 20.47 14.80 4.43
CA THR A 367 20.31 15.71 3.29
C THR A 367 18.97 15.45 2.59
N TRP A 368 18.22 16.52 2.39
CA TRP A 368 16.90 16.52 1.77
C TRP A 368 16.94 17.27 0.45
N ARG A 369 16.17 16.80 -0.52
CA ARG A 369 15.90 17.54 -1.76
C ARG A 369 14.48 18.05 -1.70
N VAL A 370 14.30 19.36 -1.57
CA VAL A 370 13.01 20.01 -1.37
C VAL A 370 12.67 20.83 -2.62
N VAL A 371 11.50 20.57 -3.19
CA VAL A 371 10.97 21.31 -4.34
C VAL A 371 9.99 22.36 -3.82
N ALA A 372 10.42 23.62 -3.83
CA ALA A 372 9.61 24.73 -3.34
C ALA A 372 8.31 24.89 -4.16
N GLY A 373 7.18 25.09 -3.46
CA GLY A 373 5.85 25.22 -4.05
C GLY A 373 5.23 23.92 -4.58
N LEU A 374 5.91 22.79 -4.43
CA LEU A 374 5.39 21.50 -4.91
C LEU A 374 4.12 21.09 -4.18
N ALA A 375 4.07 21.26 -2.87
CA ALA A 375 2.89 20.91 -2.08
C ALA A 375 1.68 21.76 -2.47
N ASP A 376 1.86 23.06 -2.75
CA ASP A 376 0.76 23.94 -3.22
C ASP A 376 0.26 23.54 -4.62
N LEU A 377 1.17 23.15 -5.51
CA LEU A 377 0.81 22.61 -6.83
C LEU A 377 -0.03 21.33 -6.69
N MET A 378 0.39 20.42 -5.81
CA MET A 378 -0.29 19.16 -5.55
C MET A 378 -1.66 19.40 -4.91
N ASP A 379 -1.78 20.34 -3.97
CA ASP A 379 -3.06 20.71 -3.36
C ASP A 379 -4.02 21.33 -4.38
N ARG A 380 -3.52 22.17 -5.29
CA ARG A 380 -4.33 22.71 -6.38
C ARG A 380 -4.88 21.60 -7.26
N PHE A 381 -4.02 20.62 -7.64
CA PHE A 381 -4.48 19.47 -8.41
C PHE A 381 -5.57 18.68 -7.66
N ILE A 382 -5.40 18.40 -6.38
CA ILE A 382 -6.40 17.68 -5.56
C ILE A 382 -7.71 18.45 -5.48
N ALA A 383 -7.67 19.79 -5.38
CA ALA A 383 -8.86 20.63 -5.31
C ALA A 383 -9.59 20.72 -6.64
N THR A 384 -8.87 20.94 -7.75
CA THR A 384 -9.45 21.20 -9.08
C THR A 384 -9.65 19.93 -9.92
N LEU A 385 -8.94 18.84 -9.61
CA LEU A 385 -8.85 17.60 -10.41
C LEU A 385 -8.18 17.82 -11.78
N GLU A 386 -7.54 18.96 -11.98
CA GLU A 386 -6.89 19.32 -13.24
C GLU A 386 -5.37 19.08 -13.11
N LEU A 387 -4.85 18.16 -13.91
CA LEU A 387 -3.41 17.98 -14.04
C LEU A 387 -2.79 19.17 -14.76
N PRO A 388 -1.65 19.70 -14.29
CA PRO A 388 -0.96 20.76 -15.02
C PRO A 388 -0.57 20.26 -16.43
N ALA A 389 -0.69 21.13 -17.43
CA ALA A 389 -0.28 20.81 -18.81
C ALA A 389 1.22 20.49 -18.83
N SER A 390 2.04 21.28 -18.13
CA SER A 390 3.47 21.08 -17.91
C SER A 390 3.79 21.23 -16.43
N LEU A 391 4.48 20.21 -15.85
CA LEU A 391 4.98 20.31 -14.47
C LEU A 391 6.08 21.36 -14.32
N ALA A 392 6.94 21.50 -15.33
CA ALA A 392 8.05 22.46 -15.30
C ALA A 392 7.51 23.91 -15.24
N ASP A 393 6.54 24.24 -16.11
CA ASP A 393 5.96 25.58 -16.14
C ASP A 393 5.16 25.88 -14.87
N ALA A 394 4.36 24.91 -14.40
CA ALA A 394 3.56 25.06 -13.19
C ALA A 394 4.42 25.26 -11.93
N LEU A 395 5.58 24.59 -11.83
CA LEU A 395 6.54 24.81 -10.74
C LEU A 395 7.25 26.16 -10.86
N HIS A 396 7.61 26.57 -12.08
CA HIS A 396 8.21 27.89 -12.30
C HIS A 396 7.28 29.02 -11.87
N ASP A 397 5.99 28.95 -12.20
CA ASP A 397 4.98 29.94 -11.82
C ASP A 397 4.81 30.02 -10.30
N GLN A 398 4.77 28.86 -9.60
CA GLN A 398 4.71 28.82 -8.13
C GLN A 398 5.93 29.47 -7.48
N GLN A 399 7.13 29.16 -7.95
CA GLN A 399 8.39 29.72 -7.41
C GLN A 399 8.55 31.21 -7.70
N SER A 400 7.99 31.70 -8.81
CA SER A 400 8.00 33.12 -9.19
C SER A 400 6.99 33.95 -8.41
N GLY A 401 5.80 33.41 -8.15
CA GLY A 401 4.76 34.07 -7.37
C GLY A 401 5.06 34.17 -5.86
N GLN A 402 5.93 33.34 -5.32
CA GLN A 402 6.40 33.41 -3.92
C GLN A 402 7.48 34.48 -3.71
N LYS A 403 8.09 35.04 -4.77
CA LYS A 403 9.12 36.09 -4.70
C LYS A 403 8.57 37.50 -4.83
N ALA A 404 7.30 37.67 -5.09
CA ALA A 404 6.58 38.93 -5.19
C ALA A 404 5.74 39.19 -3.91
#